data_fd2006f559415d15ab3a89f22107f474
#
_entry.id   fd2006f559415d15ab3a89f22107f474
#
_cell.length_a   1.000
_cell.length_b   1.000
_cell.length_c   1.000
_cell.angle_alpha   90.00
_cell.angle_beta   90.00
_cell.angle_gamma   90.00
#
_symmetry.space_group_name_H-M   'P 1'
#
loop_
_entity.id
_entity.type
_entity.pdbx_description
1 polymer ?
#
loop_
_entity_poly.entity_id
_entity_poly.type
_entity_poly.pdbx_seq_one_letter_code
_entity_poly.pdbx_strand_id
1 'polypeptide(L)'
;MSLQYQLIQPRNPELTPIEQIFANRGIIGRENINHYLHTTKEDLIAPDRLINMREGAAMLMKHIKAQDKVLIQVDSDCDGYTSAALLINYLNSLFPAYVQNYITYRVHDDKSHGIKFDTIPTDVKLVIAPDSSSNDYEVHKQLAERDCDVLVIDHHLADHISEYACVINNQMCDYPTKALSGAGVVYKFCCYLDSLLDIDYANNFMDLAAVGMIADIMDLSSYEVRYIVEQGLQNVTNPFIKEMMKKQEYKIQGTLNPFKVAFYIAPFINAVNRSGNADERLLLFESMLTFRAYEQIPSTKRGCKGMTETRVEQAVRTCGNVKTHQEKDRDINQAMVERIIADKTLYDHVLIAVKLPKDKAADKNLTGLIATRIANYWGRPTAILNEVVRDGVTYWEGSMRGAPHISITDTRQMFLDSGLVEYCEGHANAGGVSIKDENFTKLIDYLDEKYADVSFESCYFVDLEMRRTDENLEQTILDIGALSDYWGQGVEEPLIAITNVNVTANNVDLYRANTLHIGFGDLSFIKFKASDEEYSNLHDTMGGHELTIIGHCHINDYGGYQKPQIEIVDYYITKHWPYYF
;
A
#
# COMPACT_ATOMS: atom_id res chain seq x y z
N MET A 1 -3.77 -15.21 27.98
CA MET A 1 -3.73 -15.90 26.69
C MET A 1 -2.28 -16.17 26.40
N SER A 2 -1.92 -17.35 25.91
CA SER A 2 -0.52 -17.66 25.55
C SER A 2 -0.27 -17.10 24.15
N LEU A 3 0.80 -16.33 23.97
CA LEU A 3 1.25 -15.90 22.65
C LEU A 3 1.55 -17.15 21.81
N GLN A 4 0.91 -17.29 20.67
CA GLN A 4 1.20 -18.38 19.75
C GLN A 4 2.08 -17.86 18.62
N TYR A 5 3.18 -18.54 18.35
CA TYR A 5 4.00 -18.31 17.18
C TYR A 5 4.52 -19.63 16.60
N GLN A 6 4.82 -19.60 15.32
CA GLN A 6 5.39 -20.71 14.57
C GLN A 6 6.52 -20.21 13.70
N LEU A 7 7.55 -21.02 13.54
CA LEU A 7 8.59 -20.73 12.53
C LEU A 7 7.98 -20.89 11.13
N ILE A 8 8.25 -19.92 10.24
CA ILE A 8 7.87 -20.00 8.82
C ILE A 8 8.41 -21.29 8.19
N GLN A 9 9.68 -21.60 8.48
CA GLN A 9 10.31 -22.89 8.16
C GLN A 9 11.16 -23.37 9.36
N PRO A 10 11.36 -24.69 9.53
CA PRO A 10 12.28 -25.19 10.53
C PRO A 10 13.68 -24.59 10.35
N ARG A 11 14.33 -24.25 11.45
CA ARG A 11 15.68 -23.70 11.43
C ARG A 11 16.66 -24.69 10.80
N ASN A 12 17.31 -24.28 9.70
CA ASN A 12 18.41 -25.02 9.10
C ASN A 12 19.74 -24.57 9.74
N PRO A 13 20.46 -25.43 10.46
CA PRO A 13 21.71 -25.07 11.15
C PRO A 13 22.87 -24.75 10.18
N GLU A 14 22.76 -25.14 8.91
CA GLU A 14 23.77 -24.85 7.89
C GLU A 14 23.65 -23.42 7.31
N LEU A 15 22.51 -22.76 7.53
CA LEU A 15 22.27 -21.40 7.07
C LEU A 15 22.57 -20.38 8.17
N THR A 16 23.15 -19.25 7.78
CA THR A 16 23.20 -18.07 8.65
C THR A 16 21.78 -17.55 8.92
N PRO A 17 21.56 -16.72 9.96
CA PRO A 17 20.26 -16.09 10.20
C PRO A 17 19.70 -15.36 8.96
N ILE A 18 20.52 -14.59 8.25
CA ILE A 18 20.13 -13.87 7.05
C ILE A 18 19.76 -14.82 5.90
N GLU A 19 20.55 -15.86 5.66
CA GLU A 19 20.24 -16.87 4.65
C GLU A 19 18.92 -17.59 4.94
N GLN A 20 18.61 -17.88 6.21
CA GLN A 20 17.35 -18.48 6.62
C GLN A 20 16.16 -17.54 6.33
N ILE A 21 16.30 -16.25 6.64
CA ILE A 21 15.28 -15.23 6.39
C ILE A 21 14.96 -15.14 4.89
N PHE A 22 15.98 -15.06 4.04
CA PHE A 22 15.78 -15.03 2.59
C PHE A 22 15.22 -16.36 2.05
N ALA A 23 15.65 -17.50 2.60
CA ALA A 23 15.10 -18.81 2.23
C ALA A 23 13.61 -18.94 2.57
N ASN A 24 13.15 -18.34 3.68
CA ASN A 24 11.73 -18.26 4.04
C ASN A 24 10.89 -17.50 2.99
N ARG A 25 11.52 -16.64 2.20
CA ARG A 25 10.93 -15.85 1.10
C ARG A 25 11.20 -16.44 -0.28
N GLY A 26 11.73 -17.68 -0.34
CA GLY A 26 12.03 -18.35 -1.60
C GLY A 26 13.33 -17.92 -2.28
N ILE A 27 14.09 -16.99 -1.70
CA ILE A 27 15.39 -16.53 -2.23
C ILE A 27 16.49 -17.43 -1.62
N ILE A 28 16.83 -18.52 -2.33
CA ILE A 28 17.69 -19.58 -1.80
C ILE A 28 19.11 -19.47 -2.37
N GLY A 29 20.10 -19.53 -1.47
CA GLY A 29 21.52 -19.54 -1.80
C GLY A 29 22.14 -18.14 -1.88
N ARG A 30 23.43 -18.07 -1.53
CA ARG A 30 24.18 -16.80 -1.42
C ARG A 30 24.23 -16.00 -2.73
N GLU A 31 24.30 -16.69 -3.84
CA GLU A 31 24.34 -16.03 -5.16
C GLU A 31 23.03 -15.31 -5.45
N ASN A 32 21.89 -15.95 -5.22
CA ASN A 32 20.57 -15.34 -5.42
C ASN A 32 20.30 -14.23 -4.40
N ILE A 33 20.74 -14.40 -3.14
CA ILE A 33 20.63 -13.33 -2.13
C ILE A 33 21.47 -12.13 -2.55
N ASN A 34 22.72 -12.36 -2.98
CA ASN A 34 23.57 -11.28 -3.45
C ASN A 34 22.99 -10.57 -4.69
N HIS A 35 22.41 -11.32 -5.64
CA HIS A 35 21.73 -10.76 -6.80
C HIS A 35 20.52 -9.91 -6.37
N TYR A 36 19.69 -10.40 -5.46
CA TYR A 36 18.54 -9.65 -4.92
C TYR A 36 18.96 -8.33 -4.25
N LEU A 37 20.06 -8.35 -3.51
CA LEU A 37 20.60 -7.17 -2.83
C LEU A 37 21.31 -6.18 -3.79
N HIS A 38 21.66 -6.61 -5.00
CA HIS A 38 22.44 -5.84 -5.97
C HIS A 38 21.88 -6.02 -7.38
N THR A 39 20.60 -5.69 -7.57
CA THR A 39 19.98 -5.70 -8.90
C THR A 39 20.66 -4.72 -9.86
N THR A 40 20.65 -5.04 -11.13
CA THR A 40 21.32 -4.26 -12.16
C THR A 40 20.38 -3.94 -13.33
N LYS A 41 20.80 -3.09 -14.25
CA LYS A 41 20.04 -2.77 -15.48
C LYS A 41 19.75 -4.04 -16.32
N GLU A 42 20.52 -5.10 -16.16
CA GLU A 42 20.33 -6.37 -16.86
C GLU A 42 19.08 -7.13 -16.38
N ASP A 43 18.56 -6.79 -15.19
CA ASP A 43 17.33 -7.33 -14.65
C ASP A 43 16.07 -6.74 -15.31
N LEU A 44 16.22 -5.64 -16.06
CA LEU A 44 15.13 -5.06 -16.82
C LEU A 44 14.79 -5.96 -18.03
N ILE A 45 13.58 -6.47 -18.05
CA ILE A 45 13.06 -7.24 -19.17
C ILE A 45 12.84 -6.31 -20.36
N ALA A 46 13.18 -6.75 -21.57
CA ALA A 46 12.99 -5.93 -22.76
C ALA A 46 11.52 -5.48 -22.92
N PRO A 47 11.25 -4.18 -23.14
CA PRO A 47 9.88 -3.66 -23.16
C PRO A 47 9.03 -4.20 -24.30
N ASP A 48 9.60 -4.63 -25.42
CA ASP A 48 8.92 -5.26 -26.55
C ASP A 48 8.35 -6.65 -26.26
N ARG A 49 8.64 -7.22 -25.08
CA ARG A 49 8.00 -8.45 -24.57
C ARG A 49 6.54 -8.20 -24.12
N LEU A 50 6.16 -6.95 -23.87
CA LEU A 50 4.76 -6.59 -23.61
C LEU A 50 3.96 -6.58 -24.92
N ILE A 51 2.76 -7.14 -24.85
CA ILE A 51 1.85 -7.21 -26.01
C ILE A 51 1.50 -5.79 -26.49
N ASN A 52 1.32 -5.64 -27.80
CA ASN A 52 0.87 -4.41 -28.47
C ASN A 52 1.77 -3.17 -28.23
N MET A 53 2.99 -3.35 -27.73
CA MET A 53 3.91 -2.25 -27.44
C MET A 53 4.24 -1.43 -28.70
N ARG A 54 4.47 -2.12 -29.82
CA ARG A 54 4.76 -1.49 -31.12
C ARG A 54 3.54 -0.75 -31.69
N GLU A 55 2.38 -1.37 -31.60
CA GLU A 55 1.10 -0.82 -32.06
C GLU A 55 0.71 0.43 -31.26
N GLY A 56 0.86 0.37 -29.94
CA GLY A 56 0.59 1.52 -29.06
C GLY A 56 1.54 2.69 -29.33
N ALA A 57 2.85 2.42 -29.51
CA ALA A 57 3.81 3.45 -29.88
C ALA A 57 3.51 4.08 -31.26
N ALA A 58 3.17 3.24 -32.24
CA ALA A 58 2.79 3.71 -33.57
C ALA A 58 1.51 4.57 -33.54
N MET A 59 0.49 4.15 -32.75
CA MET A 59 -0.74 4.89 -32.54
C MET A 59 -0.46 6.28 -31.94
N LEU A 60 0.29 6.34 -30.84
CA LEU A 60 0.67 7.60 -30.19
C LEU A 60 1.41 8.53 -31.17
N MET A 61 2.41 8.01 -31.88
CA MET A 61 3.19 8.82 -32.84
C MET A 61 2.38 9.28 -34.04
N LYS A 62 1.37 8.54 -34.48
CA LYS A 62 0.38 8.95 -35.51
C LYS A 62 -0.33 10.22 -35.06
N HIS A 63 -0.90 10.25 -33.86
CA HIS A 63 -1.65 11.40 -33.33
C HIS A 63 -0.75 12.60 -33.03
N ILE A 64 0.46 12.37 -32.53
CA ILE A 64 1.44 13.47 -32.35
C ILE A 64 1.77 14.15 -33.69
N LYS A 65 2.03 13.37 -34.74
CA LYS A 65 2.33 13.90 -36.08
C LYS A 65 1.13 14.62 -36.72
N ALA A 66 -0.07 14.13 -36.49
CA ALA A 66 -1.31 14.74 -36.99
C ALA A 66 -1.73 16.00 -36.19
N GLN A 67 -1.10 16.27 -35.05
CA GLN A 67 -1.48 17.29 -34.08
C GLN A 67 -2.92 17.10 -33.57
N ASP A 68 -3.33 15.86 -33.38
CA ASP A 68 -4.66 15.53 -32.87
C ASP A 68 -4.75 15.80 -31.37
N LYS A 69 -5.95 16.14 -30.91
CA LYS A 69 -6.23 16.28 -29.48
C LYS A 69 -6.25 14.92 -28.79
N VAL A 70 -5.51 14.82 -27.69
CA VAL A 70 -5.40 13.63 -26.84
C VAL A 70 -5.95 13.93 -25.45
N LEU A 71 -6.73 13.01 -24.92
CA LEU A 71 -7.15 13.01 -23.53
C LEU A 71 -6.44 11.88 -22.77
N ILE A 72 -5.80 12.21 -21.65
CA ILE A 72 -5.26 11.22 -20.72
C ILE A 72 -6.22 11.11 -19.52
N GLN A 73 -6.81 9.94 -19.34
CA GLN A 73 -7.64 9.64 -18.19
C GLN A 73 -6.75 9.28 -17.01
N VAL A 74 -6.86 10.01 -15.92
CA VAL A 74 -6.10 9.76 -14.68
C VAL A 74 -6.95 8.91 -13.77
N ASP A 75 -6.48 7.73 -13.40
CA ASP A 75 -7.19 6.86 -12.46
C ASP A 75 -7.13 7.37 -11.02
N SER A 76 -8.07 6.94 -10.14
CA SER A 76 -8.35 7.62 -8.87
C SER A 76 -7.59 7.08 -7.66
N ASP A 77 -6.35 6.64 -7.85
CA ASP A 77 -5.44 6.27 -6.77
C ASP A 77 -3.99 6.74 -7.00
N CYS A 78 -3.08 6.27 -6.15
CA CYS A 78 -1.69 6.69 -6.24
C CYS A 78 -0.99 6.17 -7.49
N ASP A 79 -1.25 4.93 -7.91
CA ASP A 79 -0.65 4.35 -9.11
C ASP A 79 -1.16 5.05 -10.36
N GLY A 80 -2.48 5.30 -10.48
CA GLY A 80 -3.05 6.06 -11.59
C GLY A 80 -2.50 7.47 -11.73
N TYR A 81 -2.30 8.19 -10.59
CA TYR A 81 -1.69 9.52 -10.61
C TYR A 81 -0.24 9.48 -11.05
N THR A 82 0.56 8.53 -10.53
CA THR A 82 1.97 8.41 -10.91
C THR A 82 2.14 7.91 -12.33
N SER A 83 1.28 7.01 -12.80
CA SER A 83 1.23 6.51 -14.19
C SER A 83 0.99 7.62 -15.19
N ALA A 84 -0.07 8.41 -14.99
CA ALA A 84 -0.42 9.50 -15.87
C ALA A 84 0.61 10.64 -15.82
N ALA A 85 1.12 10.98 -14.62
CA ALA A 85 2.15 12.00 -14.47
C ALA A 85 3.46 11.59 -15.13
N LEU A 86 3.87 10.32 -15.01
CA LEU A 86 5.05 9.77 -15.68
C LEU A 86 4.94 9.93 -17.19
N LEU A 87 3.83 9.48 -17.78
CA LEU A 87 3.60 9.56 -19.23
C LEU A 87 3.63 11.01 -19.72
N ILE A 88 2.90 11.92 -19.06
CA ILE A 88 2.83 13.33 -19.46
C ILE A 88 4.19 14.02 -19.32
N ASN A 89 4.91 13.79 -18.23
CA ASN A 89 6.25 14.36 -18.04
C ASN A 89 7.23 13.87 -19.09
N TYR A 90 7.20 12.56 -19.40
CA TYR A 90 8.02 11.98 -20.46
C TYR A 90 7.70 12.61 -21.82
N LEU A 91 6.42 12.67 -22.20
CA LEU A 91 6.00 13.29 -23.46
C LEU A 91 6.34 14.79 -23.50
N ASN A 92 6.24 15.49 -22.38
CA ASN A 92 6.64 16.91 -22.31
C ASN A 92 8.16 17.10 -22.51
N SER A 93 8.98 16.14 -22.10
CA SER A 93 10.43 16.20 -22.36
C SER A 93 10.78 16.06 -23.84
N LEU A 94 9.96 15.33 -24.61
CA LEU A 94 10.16 15.10 -26.04
C LEU A 94 9.42 16.10 -26.92
N PHE A 95 8.17 16.41 -26.55
CA PHE A 95 7.23 17.16 -27.38
C PHE A 95 6.53 18.28 -26.58
N PRO A 96 7.26 19.23 -25.95
CA PRO A 96 6.65 20.20 -25.02
C PRO A 96 5.54 21.04 -25.67
N ALA A 97 5.72 21.49 -26.91
CA ALA A 97 4.71 22.25 -27.62
C ALA A 97 3.44 21.44 -27.93
N TYR A 98 3.58 20.14 -28.20
CA TYR A 98 2.44 19.25 -28.41
C TYR A 98 1.69 19.01 -27.11
N VAL A 99 2.39 18.71 -26.01
CA VAL A 99 1.77 18.51 -24.69
C VAL A 99 0.95 19.72 -24.28
N GLN A 100 1.52 20.93 -24.42
CA GLN A 100 0.83 22.17 -24.01
C GLN A 100 -0.41 22.52 -24.84
N ASN A 101 -0.44 22.14 -26.13
CA ASN A 101 -1.50 22.57 -27.04
C ASN A 101 -2.55 21.49 -27.35
N TYR A 102 -2.18 20.20 -27.22
CA TYR A 102 -3.01 19.09 -27.72
C TYR A 102 -3.27 18.00 -26.68
N ILE A 103 -2.52 17.92 -25.57
CA ILE A 103 -2.78 16.99 -24.52
C ILE A 103 -3.61 17.65 -23.42
N THR A 104 -4.75 17.04 -23.12
CA THR A 104 -5.56 17.33 -21.96
C THR A 104 -5.56 16.12 -21.03
N TYR A 105 -5.82 16.32 -19.75
CA TYR A 105 -5.95 15.24 -18.78
C TYR A 105 -7.20 15.46 -17.94
N ARG A 106 -7.73 14.36 -17.44
CA ARG A 106 -8.92 14.36 -16.61
C ARG A 106 -8.68 13.52 -15.36
N VAL A 107 -8.87 14.14 -14.22
CA VAL A 107 -8.92 13.48 -12.92
C VAL A 107 -10.40 13.19 -12.60
N HIS A 108 -10.71 12.04 -12.01
CA HIS A 108 -12.06 11.71 -11.60
C HIS A 108 -12.56 12.61 -10.45
N ASP A 109 -13.85 12.94 -10.49
CA ASP A 109 -14.50 13.72 -9.43
C ASP A 109 -14.84 12.87 -8.20
N ASP A 110 -14.79 11.54 -8.34
CA ASP A 110 -15.07 10.55 -7.31
C ASP A 110 -14.04 9.40 -7.34
N LYS A 111 -14.35 8.26 -6.74
CA LYS A 111 -13.54 7.03 -6.76
C LYS A 111 -13.83 6.13 -7.97
N SER A 112 -14.39 6.65 -9.03
CA SER A 112 -14.56 5.83 -10.22
C SER A 112 -13.21 5.55 -10.88
N HIS A 113 -13.17 4.44 -11.59
CA HIS A 113 -12.05 3.96 -12.36
C HIS A 113 -12.43 3.94 -13.84
N GLY A 114 -11.43 3.92 -14.71
CA GLY A 114 -11.61 3.77 -16.14
C GLY A 114 -12.11 5.00 -16.88
N ILE A 115 -12.47 4.79 -18.14
CA ILE A 115 -12.85 5.86 -19.08
C ILE A 115 -14.33 6.17 -18.93
N LYS A 116 -14.69 7.46 -18.70
CA LYS A 116 -16.08 7.94 -18.68
C LYS A 116 -16.45 8.55 -20.03
N PHE A 117 -17.11 7.79 -20.91
CA PHE A 117 -17.45 8.16 -22.28
C PHE A 117 -18.10 9.54 -22.41
N ASP A 118 -19.17 9.82 -21.63
CA ASP A 118 -19.95 11.07 -21.69
C ASP A 118 -19.14 12.33 -21.39
N THR A 119 -17.93 12.16 -20.89
CA THR A 119 -17.09 13.26 -20.42
C THR A 119 -15.99 13.61 -21.43
N ILE A 120 -15.86 12.82 -22.50
CA ILE A 120 -14.80 12.98 -23.50
C ILE A 120 -15.27 13.96 -24.59
N PRO A 121 -14.56 15.09 -24.79
CA PRO A 121 -14.87 16.03 -25.86
C PRO A 121 -14.87 15.35 -27.23
N THR A 122 -15.80 15.79 -28.12
CA THR A 122 -15.99 15.17 -29.44
C THR A 122 -14.83 15.40 -30.41
N ASP A 123 -13.97 16.36 -30.13
CA ASP A 123 -12.80 16.72 -30.95
C ASP A 123 -11.52 15.99 -30.49
N VAL A 124 -11.60 15.14 -29.43
CA VAL A 124 -10.52 14.23 -29.02
C VAL A 124 -10.45 13.07 -30.02
N LYS A 125 -9.24 12.74 -30.46
CA LYS A 125 -8.95 11.67 -31.41
C LYS A 125 -8.21 10.48 -30.83
N LEU A 126 -7.63 10.64 -29.64
CA LEU A 126 -7.02 9.55 -28.89
C LEU A 126 -7.32 9.73 -27.40
N VAL A 127 -7.81 8.68 -26.78
CA VAL A 127 -7.88 8.55 -25.31
C VAL A 127 -6.78 7.61 -24.86
N ILE A 128 -5.98 8.04 -23.89
CA ILE A 128 -4.99 7.18 -23.24
C ILE A 128 -5.44 6.94 -21.80
N ALA A 129 -5.51 5.68 -21.39
CA ALA A 129 -5.88 5.26 -20.04
C ALA A 129 -4.70 4.54 -19.39
N PRO A 130 -3.82 5.25 -18.67
CA PRO A 130 -2.82 4.62 -17.82
C PRO A 130 -3.48 4.04 -16.58
N ASP A 131 -3.10 2.82 -16.19
CA ASP A 131 -3.51 2.14 -14.97
C ASP A 131 -5.02 1.83 -14.86
N SER A 132 -5.72 1.75 -15.94
CA SER A 132 -7.14 1.39 -15.92
C SER A 132 -7.66 1.01 -17.30
N SER A 133 -8.92 0.58 -17.35
CA SER A 133 -9.72 0.41 -18.57
C SER A 133 -9.49 -0.86 -19.38
N SER A 134 -8.73 -1.84 -18.91
CA SER A 134 -8.59 -3.11 -19.63
C SER A 134 -9.93 -3.83 -19.86
N ASN A 135 -10.96 -3.56 -19.03
CA ASN A 135 -12.30 -4.15 -19.09
C ASN A 135 -13.39 -3.22 -19.65
N ASP A 136 -13.06 -2.02 -20.12
CA ASP A 136 -14.05 -1.01 -20.57
C ASP A 136 -14.49 -1.24 -22.03
N TYR A 137 -14.78 -2.49 -22.42
CA TYR A 137 -15.06 -2.91 -23.80
C TYR A 137 -16.13 -2.08 -24.50
N GLU A 138 -17.24 -1.79 -23.81
CA GLU A 138 -18.35 -1.02 -24.38
C GLU A 138 -17.93 0.44 -24.63
N VAL A 139 -17.15 1.03 -23.72
CA VAL A 139 -16.62 2.39 -23.87
C VAL A 139 -15.63 2.45 -25.04
N HIS A 140 -14.76 1.45 -25.18
CA HIS A 140 -13.83 1.35 -26.30
C HIS A 140 -14.59 1.30 -27.63
N LYS A 141 -15.65 0.51 -27.71
CA LYS A 141 -16.50 0.42 -28.90
C LYS A 141 -17.17 1.74 -29.23
N GLN A 142 -17.78 2.42 -28.25
CA GLN A 142 -18.42 3.73 -28.41
C GLN A 142 -17.43 4.79 -28.88
N LEU A 143 -16.17 4.74 -28.41
CA LEU A 143 -15.11 5.65 -28.86
C LEU A 143 -14.69 5.35 -30.31
N ALA A 144 -14.53 4.08 -30.66
CA ALA A 144 -14.22 3.65 -32.02
C ALA A 144 -15.33 4.07 -33.02
N GLU A 145 -16.62 3.97 -32.66
CA GLU A 145 -17.77 4.40 -33.48
C GLU A 145 -17.76 5.91 -33.80
N ARG A 146 -17.01 6.73 -33.03
CA ARG A 146 -16.82 8.16 -33.30
C ARG A 146 -15.41 8.54 -33.78
N ASP A 147 -14.68 7.59 -34.37
CA ASP A 147 -13.31 7.77 -34.88
C ASP A 147 -12.34 8.31 -33.81
N CYS A 148 -12.42 7.80 -32.59
CA CYS A 148 -11.50 8.09 -31.50
C CYS A 148 -10.75 6.81 -31.11
N ASP A 149 -9.44 6.81 -31.34
CA ASP A 149 -8.59 5.69 -30.97
C ASP A 149 -8.43 5.61 -29.43
N VAL A 150 -8.22 4.40 -28.90
CA VAL A 150 -8.00 4.16 -27.46
C VAL A 150 -6.70 3.39 -27.24
N LEU A 151 -5.83 3.93 -26.38
CA LEU A 151 -4.61 3.28 -25.90
C LEU A 151 -4.72 3.04 -24.40
N VAL A 152 -4.81 1.76 -24.02
CA VAL A 152 -4.83 1.31 -22.63
C VAL A 152 -3.43 0.84 -22.25
N ILE A 153 -2.88 1.34 -21.14
CA ILE A 153 -1.57 0.92 -20.58
C ILE A 153 -1.83 0.53 -19.13
N ASP A 154 -2.10 -0.75 -18.89
CA ASP A 154 -2.72 -1.20 -17.65
C ASP A 154 -2.10 -2.51 -17.16
N HIS A 155 -2.44 -2.92 -15.95
CA HIS A 155 -1.97 -4.15 -15.31
C HIS A 155 -3.10 -4.96 -14.64
N HIS A 156 -4.33 -4.47 -14.68
CA HIS A 156 -5.48 -5.17 -14.12
C HIS A 156 -5.85 -6.40 -14.94
N LEU A 157 -6.36 -7.44 -14.25
CA LEU A 157 -6.89 -8.62 -14.93
C LEU A 157 -8.09 -8.24 -15.81
N ALA A 158 -8.11 -8.76 -17.02
CA ALA A 158 -9.21 -8.59 -17.95
C ALA A 158 -9.65 -9.94 -18.52
N ASP A 159 -10.92 -10.07 -18.89
CA ASP A 159 -11.48 -11.31 -19.42
C ASP A 159 -10.90 -11.64 -20.81
N HIS A 160 -10.66 -10.60 -21.63
CA HIS A 160 -10.05 -10.69 -22.94
C HIS A 160 -9.48 -9.34 -23.39
N ILE A 161 -8.67 -9.34 -24.44
CA ILE A 161 -8.16 -8.10 -25.05
C ILE A 161 -9.26 -7.47 -25.90
N SER A 162 -9.49 -6.16 -25.72
CA SER A 162 -10.49 -5.43 -26.51
C SER A 162 -10.12 -5.38 -28.00
N GLU A 163 -11.11 -5.58 -28.86
CA GLU A 163 -10.97 -5.43 -30.33
C GLU A 163 -11.00 -3.96 -30.78
N TYR A 164 -11.43 -3.04 -29.89
CA TYR A 164 -11.63 -1.61 -30.16
C TYR A 164 -10.57 -0.71 -29.52
N ALA A 165 -9.61 -1.27 -28.81
CA ALA A 165 -8.53 -0.54 -28.16
C ALA A 165 -7.19 -1.24 -28.35
N CYS A 166 -6.11 -0.48 -28.40
CA CYS A 166 -4.77 -1.00 -28.25
C CYS A 166 -4.46 -1.17 -26.76
N VAL A 167 -4.42 -2.41 -26.26
CA VAL A 167 -4.22 -2.73 -24.84
C VAL A 167 -2.82 -3.26 -24.64
N ILE A 168 -2.02 -2.55 -23.84
CA ILE A 168 -0.70 -2.96 -23.34
C ILE A 168 -0.89 -3.37 -21.88
N ASN A 169 -0.75 -4.67 -21.57
CA ASN A 169 -1.03 -5.17 -20.24
C ASN A 169 -0.18 -6.43 -19.96
N ASN A 170 0.59 -6.42 -18.88
CA ASN A 170 1.47 -7.52 -18.50
C ASN A 170 0.72 -8.77 -18.01
N GLN A 171 -0.53 -8.63 -17.52
CA GLN A 171 -1.35 -9.78 -17.13
C GLN A 171 -1.85 -10.57 -18.36
N MET A 172 -2.08 -9.87 -19.47
CA MET A 172 -2.75 -10.40 -20.67
C MET A 172 -1.77 -10.99 -21.71
N CYS A 173 -0.50 -11.13 -21.41
CA CYS A 173 0.52 -11.67 -22.30
C CYS A 173 1.56 -12.51 -21.55
N ASP A 174 2.45 -13.16 -22.29
CA ASP A 174 3.56 -13.95 -21.72
C ASP A 174 4.74 -13.05 -21.32
N TYR A 175 4.45 -12.04 -20.48
CA TYR A 175 5.48 -11.22 -19.86
C TYR A 175 6.02 -11.93 -18.61
N PRO A 176 7.35 -12.02 -18.41
CA PRO A 176 7.94 -12.87 -17.36
C PRO A 176 7.51 -12.53 -15.94
N THR A 177 7.28 -11.25 -15.63
CA THR A 177 6.73 -10.86 -14.34
C THR A 177 5.31 -10.30 -14.45
N LYS A 178 4.45 -10.67 -13.52
CA LYS A 178 3.11 -10.08 -13.36
C LYS A 178 3.07 -8.95 -12.33
N ALA A 179 4.21 -8.62 -11.76
CA ALA A 179 4.33 -7.68 -10.65
C ALA A 179 4.59 -6.22 -11.08
N LEU A 180 4.37 -5.86 -12.35
CA LEU A 180 4.34 -4.45 -12.74
C LEU A 180 2.98 -3.85 -12.43
N SER A 181 2.94 -2.70 -11.79
CA SER A 181 1.75 -1.85 -11.67
C SER A 181 1.52 -1.02 -12.94
N GLY A 182 0.42 -0.25 -13.02
CA GLY A 182 0.18 0.66 -14.14
C GLY A 182 1.34 1.60 -14.40
N ALA A 183 1.94 2.21 -13.36
CA ALA A 183 3.13 3.05 -13.50
C ALA A 183 4.34 2.28 -14.01
N GLY A 184 4.48 1.00 -13.61
CA GLY A 184 5.51 0.12 -14.14
C GLY A 184 5.34 -0.17 -15.63
N VAL A 185 4.12 -0.48 -16.07
CA VAL A 185 3.83 -0.72 -17.51
C VAL A 185 4.02 0.56 -18.31
N VAL A 186 3.60 1.72 -17.80
CA VAL A 186 3.85 3.03 -18.44
C VAL A 186 5.35 3.33 -18.53
N TYR A 187 6.12 3.06 -17.48
CA TYR A 187 7.59 3.18 -17.55
C TYR A 187 8.19 2.32 -18.66
N LYS A 188 7.76 1.06 -18.79
CA LYS A 188 8.18 0.17 -19.89
C LYS A 188 7.78 0.71 -21.27
N PHE A 189 6.60 1.32 -21.38
CA PHE A 189 6.16 1.98 -22.61
C PHE A 189 7.06 3.16 -22.99
N CYS A 190 7.43 3.98 -22.02
CA CYS A 190 8.41 5.07 -22.23
C CYS A 190 9.79 4.54 -22.62
N CYS A 191 10.28 3.47 -21.99
CA CYS A 191 11.53 2.80 -22.38
C CYS A 191 11.48 2.26 -23.81
N TYR A 192 10.31 1.76 -24.24
CA TYR A 192 10.15 1.33 -25.64
C TYR A 192 10.25 2.50 -26.62
N LEU A 193 9.60 3.64 -26.30
CA LEU A 193 9.72 4.85 -27.10
C LEU A 193 11.18 5.37 -27.14
N ASP A 194 11.90 5.33 -26.02
CA ASP A 194 13.33 5.66 -25.96
C ASP A 194 14.15 4.78 -26.92
N SER A 195 13.86 3.47 -26.95
CA SER A 195 14.57 2.55 -27.85
C SER A 195 14.32 2.82 -29.34
N LEU A 196 13.14 3.34 -29.70
CA LEU A 196 12.84 3.74 -31.06
C LEU A 196 13.50 5.05 -31.49
N LEU A 197 13.80 5.91 -30.52
CA LEU A 197 14.35 7.26 -30.75
C LEU A 197 15.85 7.34 -30.46
N ASP A 198 16.45 6.25 -29.99
CA ASP A 198 17.86 6.18 -29.55
C ASP A 198 18.21 7.22 -28.49
N ILE A 199 17.37 7.30 -27.43
CA ILE A 199 17.49 8.21 -26.29
C ILE A 199 17.32 7.45 -24.97
N ASP A 200 17.51 8.13 -23.84
CA ASP A 200 17.35 7.57 -22.48
C ASP A 200 16.69 8.61 -21.55
N TYR A 201 15.41 8.93 -21.79
CA TYR A 201 14.66 9.88 -20.98
C TYR A 201 13.73 9.23 -19.97
N ALA A 202 13.27 8.00 -20.21
CA ALA A 202 12.33 7.30 -19.33
C ALA A 202 12.88 7.17 -17.89
N ASN A 203 14.19 6.95 -17.74
CA ASN A 203 14.85 6.81 -16.44
C ASN A 203 14.74 8.06 -15.55
N ASN A 204 14.52 9.24 -16.11
CA ASN A 204 14.30 10.47 -15.33
C ASN A 204 13.00 10.48 -14.53
N PHE A 205 12.09 9.53 -14.81
CA PHE A 205 10.77 9.42 -14.19
C PHE A 205 10.56 8.08 -13.46
N MET A 206 11.65 7.34 -13.24
CA MET A 206 11.61 6.04 -12.56
C MET A 206 11.13 6.15 -11.11
N ASP A 207 11.30 7.30 -10.47
CA ASP A 207 10.76 7.60 -9.13
C ASP A 207 9.23 7.56 -9.07
N LEU A 208 8.55 8.04 -10.10
CA LEU A 208 7.09 7.91 -10.20
C LEU A 208 6.66 6.45 -10.39
N ALA A 209 7.39 5.68 -11.22
CA ALA A 209 7.14 4.24 -11.37
C ALA A 209 7.33 3.50 -10.04
N ALA A 210 8.41 3.81 -9.31
CA ALA A 210 8.69 3.21 -8.01
C ALA A 210 7.59 3.50 -6.98
N VAL A 211 7.12 4.76 -6.90
CA VAL A 211 6.05 5.16 -5.98
C VAL A 211 4.73 4.47 -6.33
N GLY A 212 4.37 4.38 -7.60
CA GLY A 212 3.17 3.68 -8.07
C GLY A 212 3.23 2.19 -7.71
N MET A 213 4.31 1.50 -8.05
CA MET A 213 4.49 0.08 -7.74
C MET A 213 4.37 -0.24 -6.23
N ILE A 214 4.94 0.61 -5.38
CA ILE A 214 4.85 0.42 -3.93
C ILE A 214 3.43 0.72 -3.43
N ALA A 215 2.79 1.75 -3.96
CA ALA A 215 1.44 2.14 -3.56
C ALA A 215 0.39 1.09 -3.92
N ASP A 216 0.60 0.38 -5.03
CA ASP A 216 -0.24 -0.72 -5.49
C ASP A 216 0.26 -2.11 -5.02
N ILE A 217 1.17 -2.13 -4.05
CA ILE A 217 1.60 -3.33 -3.32
C ILE A 217 2.18 -4.41 -4.26
N MET A 218 3.01 -4.01 -5.22
CA MET A 218 3.63 -4.95 -6.16
C MET A 218 4.72 -5.79 -5.49
N ASP A 219 4.85 -7.04 -5.96
CA ASP A 219 5.79 -8.01 -5.41
C ASP A 219 7.25 -7.62 -5.71
N LEU A 220 8.01 -7.27 -4.66
CA LEU A 220 9.41 -6.90 -4.72
C LEU A 220 10.36 -8.10 -4.83
N SER A 221 9.87 -9.33 -4.82
CA SER A 221 10.70 -10.51 -5.09
C SER A 221 11.13 -10.59 -6.58
N SER A 222 10.40 -9.92 -7.49
CA SER A 222 10.79 -9.77 -8.88
C SER A 222 12.01 -8.84 -9.01
N TYR A 223 13.09 -9.33 -9.60
CA TYR A 223 14.32 -8.55 -9.81
C TYR A 223 14.08 -7.28 -10.64
N GLU A 224 13.22 -7.33 -11.65
CA GLU A 224 12.86 -6.14 -12.45
C GLU A 224 12.16 -5.08 -11.60
N VAL A 225 11.14 -5.48 -10.82
CA VAL A 225 10.42 -4.57 -9.92
C VAL A 225 11.37 -4.01 -8.87
N ARG A 226 12.20 -4.87 -8.29
CA ARG A 226 13.21 -4.49 -7.31
C ARG A 226 14.16 -3.43 -7.87
N TYR A 227 14.71 -3.65 -9.08
CA TYR A 227 15.60 -2.70 -9.73
C TYR A 227 14.91 -1.33 -9.95
N ILE A 228 13.71 -1.32 -10.51
CA ILE A 228 12.96 -0.07 -10.77
C ILE A 228 12.69 0.67 -9.45
N VAL A 229 12.27 -0.04 -8.42
CA VAL A 229 11.98 0.56 -7.10
C VAL A 229 13.26 1.11 -6.47
N GLU A 230 14.33 0.34 -6.44
CA GLU A 230 15.60 0.76 -5.85
C GLU A 230 16.17 2.01 -6.56
N GLN A 231 16.31 1.95 -7.88
CA GLN A 231 16.85 3.05 -8.66
C GLN A 231 15.95 4.30 -8.63
N GLY A 232 14.63 4.11 -8.69
CA GLY A 232 13.68 5.21 -8.62
C GLY A 232 13.70 5.93 -7.27
N LEU A 233 13.85 5.20 -6.15
CA LEU A 233 13.88 5.80 -4.82
C LEU A 233 15.24 6.41 -4.47
N GLN A 234 16.34 5.90 -5.03
CA GLN A 234 17.67 6.52 -4.89
C GLN A 234 17.77 7.83 -5.67
N ASN A 235 17.06 7.96 -6.79
CA ASN A 235 17.18 9.09 -7.72
C ASN A 235 15.86 9.86 -7.84
N VAL A 236 15.29 10.30 -6.73
CA VAL A 236 14.04 11.09 -6.74
C VAL A 236 14.25 12.41 -7.46
N THR A 237 13.47 12.63 -8.52
CA THR A 237 13.52 13.85 -9.36
C THR A 237 12.23 14.64 -9.28
N ASN A 238 11.09 13.97 -9.09
CA ASN A 238 9.76 14.56 -9.10
C ASN A 238 9.58 15.65 -8.02
N PRO A 239 9.12 16.86 -8.39
CA PRO A 239 8.95 17.97 -7.44
C PRO A 239 8.03 17.65 -6.28
N PHE A 240 6.92 16.94 -6.53
CA PHE A 240 5.95 16.60 -5.49
C PHE A 240 6.54 15.62 -4.47
N ILE A 241 7.23 14.57 -4.94
CA ILE A 241 7.88 13.60 -4.06
C ILE A 241 8.94 14.29 -3.20
N LYS A 242 9.79 15.14 -3.81
CA LYS A 242 10.80 15.92 -3.08
C LYS A 242 10.20 16.81 -1.99
N GLU A 243 9.10 17.49 -2.29
CA GLU A 243 8.48 18.38 -1.32
C GLU A 243 7.76 17.59 -0.21
N MET A 244 7.20 16.41 -0.52
CA MET A 244 6.68 15.48 0.48
C MET A 244 7.79 14.95 1.40
N MET A 245 8.96 14.61 0.87
CA MET A 245 10.12 14.21 1.67
C MET A 245 10.51 15.29 2.68
N LYS A 246 10.59 16.56 2.24
CA LYS A 246 10.85 17.70 3.15
C LYS A 246 9.77 17.81 4.21
N LYS A 247 8.50 17.70 3.85
CA LYS A 247 7.37 17.77 4.78
C LYS A 247 7.41 16.67 5.84
N GLN A 248 7.91 15.50 5.46
CA GLN A 248 8.02 14.30 6.32
C GLN A 248 9.46 14.03 6.79
N GLU A 249 10.36 15.02 6.73
CA GLU A 249 11.80 14.86 6.99
C GLU A 249 12.10 14.13 8.29
N TYR A 250 11.36 14.44 9.36
CA TYR A 250 11.52 13.77 10.67
C TYR A 250 11.27 12.26 10.62
N LYS A 251 10.37 11.80 9.73
CA LYS A 251 10.02 10.37 9.59
C LYS A 251 10.86 9.68 8.51
N ILE A 252 11.15 10.40 7.43
CA ILE A 252 11.87 9.85 6.27
C ILE A 252 13.37 9.78 6.53
N GLN A 253 13.96 10.79 7.21
CA GLN A 253 15.37 10.82 7.58
C GLN A 253 16.31 10.47 6.40
N GLY A 254 16.29 11.31 5.38
CA GLY A 254 17.17 11.20 4.22
C GLY A 254 16.57 10.47 3.02
N THR A 255 16.93 9.23 2.75
CA THR A 255 16.50 8.47 1.56
C THR A 255 15.16 7.79 1.74
N LEU A 256 14.45 7.58 0.63
CA LEU A 256 13.25 6.76 0.58
C LEU A 256 13.60 5.27 0.51
N ASN A 257 12.74 4.46 1.08
CA ASN A 257 12.68 3.02 0.91
C ASN A 257 11.21 2.58 0.73
N PRO A 258 10.91 1.32 0.42
CA PRO A 258 9.53 0.87 0.21
C PRO A 258 8.61 1.16 1.40
N PHE A 259 9.07 0.94 2.63
CA PHE A 259 8.31 1.24 3.84
C PHE A 259 7.95 2.72 3.94
N LYS A 260 8.93 3.61 3.75
CA LYS A 260 8.71 5.07 3.85
C LYS A 260 7.73 5.58 2.80
N VAL A 261 7.75 5.03 1.58
CA VAL A 261 6.76 5.35 0.55
C VAL A 261 5.39 4.86 0.95
N ALA A 262 5.27 3.59 1.37
CA ALA A 262 4.00 2.97 1.77
C ALA A 262 3.31 3.68 2.95
N PHE A 263 4.09 4.24 3.90
CA PHE A 263 3.54 4.86 5.11
C PHE A 263 3.55 6.39 5.13
N TYR A 264 4.46 7.05 4.39
CA TYR A 264 4.65 8.49 4.49
C TYR A 264 4.47 9.28 3.18
N ILE A 265 4.29 8.59 2.03
CA ILE A 265 4.02 9.24 0.73
C ILE A 265 2.65 8.80 0.20
N ALA A 266 2.47 7.53 -0.15
CA ALA A 266 1.25 7.01 -0.78
C ALA A 266 -0.04 7.28 0.02
N PRO A 267 -0.08 7.17 1.37
CA PRO A 267 -1.29 7.46 2.14
C PRO A 267 -1.76 8.92 2.06
N PHE A 268 -0.87 9.87 1.79
CA PHE A 268 -1.22 11.28 1.63
C PHE A 268 -1.86 11.54 0.26
N ILE A 269 -1.36 10.89 -0.80
CA ILE A 269 -1.94 10.91 -2.14
C ILE A 269 -3.33 10.26 -2.10
N ASN A 270 -3.41 9.06 -1.54
CA ASN A 270 -4.67 8.30 -1.41
C ASN A 270 -5.71 9.01 -0.53
N ALA A 271 -5.29 9.82 0.45
CA ALA A 271 -6.23 10.60 1.25
C ALA A 271 -6.94 11.66 0.39
N VAL A 272 -6.21 12.38 -0.48
CA VAL A 272 -6.80 13.37 -1.40
C VAL A 272 -7.70 12.68 -2.42
N ASN A 273 -7.28 11.55 -2.98
CA ASN A 273 -8.10 10.79 -3.93
C ASN A 273 -9.42 10.29 -3.31
N ARG A 274 -9.40 9.93 -2.02
CA ARG A 274 -10.58 9.40 -1.32
C ARG A 274 -11.49 10.49 -0.74
N SER A 275 -10.93 11.59 -0.25
CA SER A 275 -11.65 12.57 0.59
C SER A 275 -11.47 14.03 0.14
N GLY A 276 -10.59 14.31 -0.83
CA GLY A 276 -10.41 15.64 -1.41
C GLY A 276 -11.55 16.00 -2.35
N ASN A 277 -11.77 17.29 -2.56
CA ASN A 277 -12.66 17.80 -3.61
C ASN A 277 -11.97 17.82 -4.98
N ALA A 278 -12.70 18.14 -6.05
CA ALA A 278 -12.18 18.14 -7.43
C ALA A 278 -10.95 19.04 -7.61
N ASP A 279 -10.97 20.25 -7.02
CA ASP A 279 -9.85 21.20 -7.11
C ASP A 279 -8.61 20.69 -6.39
N GLU A 280 -8.77 20.03 -5.24
CA GLU A 280 -7.67 19.44 -4.46
C GLU A 280 -7.04 18.25 -5.18
N ARG A 281 -7.85 17.40 -5.82
CA ARG A 281 -7.37 16.30 -6.66
C ARG A 281 -6.60 16.80 -7.87
N LEU A 282 -7.15 17.80 -8.58
CA LEU A 282 -6.47 18.41 -9.72
C LEU A 282 -5.17 19.10 -9.30
N LEU A 283 -5.18 19.85 -8.19
CA LEU A 283 -3.99 20.49 -7.63
C LEU A 283 -2.89 19.47 -7.32
N LEU A 284 -3.26 18.35 -6.70
CA LEU A 284 -2.33 17.24 -6.42
C LEU A 284 -1.73 16.69 -7.72
N PHE A 285 -2.56 16.32 -8.69
CA PHE A 285 -2.08 15.78 -9.95
C PHE A 285 -1.14 16.74 -10.68
N GLU A 286 -1.54 17.99 -10.81
CA GLU A 286 -0.74 19.01 -11.49
C GLU A 286 0.59 19.32 -10.79
N SER A 287 0.67 19.09 -9.47
CA SER A 287 1.92 19.25 -8.72
C SER A 287 2.96 18.15 -9.02
N MET A 288 2.55 17.02 -9.62
CA MET A 288 3.43 15.96 -10.11
C MET A 288 3.95 16.23 -11.53
N LEU A 289 3.33 17.18 -12.25
CA LEU A 289 3.79 17.59 -13.57
C LEU A 289 4.95 18.57 -13.44
N THR A 290 6.15 18.17 -13.87
CA THR A 290 7.39 18.91 -13.65
C THR A 290 7.35 20.35 -14.19
N PHE A 291 6.63 20.57 -15.29
CA PHE A 291 6.48 21.88 -15.93
C PHE A 291 5.42 22.76 -15.28
N ARG A 292 4.56 22.21 -14.37
CA ARG A 292 3.52 22.96 -13.63
C ARG A 292 3.81 23.12 -12.14
N ALA A 293 4.63 22.25 -11.58
CA ALA A 293 4.85 22.13 -10.12
C ALA A 293 5.26 23.46 -9.46
N TYR A 294 6.08 24.26 -10.13
CA TYR A 294 6.61 25.52 -9.59
C TYR A 294 5.84 26.78 -10.05
N GLU A 295 4.73 26.61 -10.77
CA GLU A 295 3.84 27.73 -11.09
C GLU A 295 3.36 28.41 -9.82
N GLN A 296 3.39 29.75 -9.83
CA GLN A 296 2.90 30.56 -8.72
C GLN A 296 1.37 30.68 -8.82
N ILE A 297 0.69 30.18 -7.80
CA ILE A 297 -0.78 30.21 -7.70
C ILE A 297 -1.23 30.95 -6.44
N PRO A 298 -2.46 31.47 -6.39
CA PRO A 298 -2.98 32.15 -5.21
C PRO A 298 -2.92 31.25 -3.97
N SER A 299 -2.32 31.74 -2.90
CA SER A 299 -2.17 30.97 -1.65
C SER A 299 -3.51 30.79 -0.94
N THR A 300 -3.77 29.56 -0.50
CA THR A 300 -4.92 29.22 0.35
C THR A 300 -4.56 29.14 1.84
N LYS A 301 -3.35 29.56 2.24
CA LYS A 301 -2.95 29.68 3.65
C LYS A 301 -3.78 30.71 4.38
N ARG A 302 -4.19 30.38 5.62
CA ARG A 302 -4.88 31.33 6.49
C ARG A 302 -4.00 32.56 6.75
N GLY A 303 -4.53 33.75 6.53
CA GLY A 303 -3.80 35.00 6.72
C GLY A 303 -2.93 35.45 5.54
N CYS A 304 -2.84 34.68 4.45
CA CYS A 304 -2.02 34.99 3.27
C CYS A 304 -2.88 35.45 2.05
N LYS A 305 -4.01 36.12 2.30
CA LYS A 305 -4.88 36.63 1.22
C LYS A 305 -4.11 37.60 0.33
N GLY A 306 -4.09 37.31 -0.99
CA GLY A 306 -3.37 38.10 -2.00
C GLY A 306 -1.89 37.75 -2.18
N MET A 307 -1.39 36.76 -1.43
CA MET A 307 -0.06 36.18 -1.62
C MET A 307 -0.12 34.98 -2.58
N THR A 308 1.01 34.60 -3.14
CA THR A 308 1.16 33.40 -3.95
C THR A 308 2.06 32.39 -3.26
N GLU A 309 1.93 31.13 -3.64
CA GLU A 309 2.81 30.02 -3.30
C GLU A 309 2.97 29.10 -4.51
N THR A 310 3.98 28.27 -4.54
CA THR A 310 4.12 27.31 -5.64
C THR A 310 3.02 26.25 -5.56
N ARG A 311 2.61 25.72 -6.73
CA ARG A 311 1.60 24.66 -6.81
C ARG A 311 1.97 23.47 -5.93
N VAL A 312 3.23 23.04 -5.98
CA VAL A 312 3.71 21.89 -5.22
C VAL A 312 3.66 22.12 -3.70
N GLU A 313 4.04 23.32 -3.21
CA GLU A 313 3.92 23.65 -1.78
C GLU A 313 2.46 23.63 -1.30
N GLN A 314 1.55 24.17 -2.12
CA GLN A 314 0.12 24.15 -1.82
C GLN A 314 -0.43 22.72 -1.82
N ALA A 315 -0.06 21.89 -2.81
CA ALA A 315 -0.50 20.49 -2.90
C ALA A 315 -0.06 19.65 -1.71
N VAL A 316 1.21 19.72 -1.31
CA VAL A 316 1.75 18.97 -0.16
C VAL A 316 1.07 19.40 1.15
N ARG A 317 0.80 20.70 1.31
CA ARG A 317 0.05 21.19 2.47
C ARG A 317 -1.40 20.70 2.45
N THR A 318 -2.05 20.71 1.29
CA THR A 318 -3.41 20.20 1.09
C THR A 318 -3.49 18.71 1.42
N CYS A 319 -2.56 17.89 0.95
CA CYS A 319 -2.46 16.48 1.31
C CYS A 319 -2.44 16.28 2.83
N GLY A 320 -1.62 17.06 3.55
CA GLY A 320 -1.55 17.00 5.01
C GLY A 320 -2.87 17.38 5.70
N ASN A 321 -3.55 18.42 5.22
CA ASN A 321 -4.83 18.87 5.75
C ASN A 321 -5.93 17.81 5.52
N VAL A 322 -6.07 17.31 4.28
CA VAL A 322 -7.06 16.29 3.93
C VAL A 322 -6.82 15.01 4.72
N LYS A 323 -5.56 14.57 4.84
CA LYS A 323 -5.20 13.39 5.65
C LYS A 323 -5.61 13.57 7.12
N THR A 324 -5.35 14.74 7.71
CA THR A 324 -5.74 15.04 9.09
C THR A 324 -7.26 15.08 9.28
N HIS A 325 -8.02 15.62 8.32
CA HIS A 325 -9.48 15.57 8.36
C HIS A 325 -10.00 14.15 8.23
N GLN A 326 -9.48 13.39 7.28
CA GLN A 326 -9.84 11.99 7.08
C GLN A 326 -9.60 11.15 8.35
N GLU A 327 -8.49 11.39 9.06
CA GLU A 327 -8.19 10.69 10.32
C GLU A 327 -9.18 11.04 11.43
N LYS A 328 -9.58 12.31 11.55
CA LYS A 328 -10.61 12.73 12.51
C LYS A 328 -11.98 12.12 12.19
N ASP A 329 -12.38 12.16 10.92
CA ASP A 329 -13.66 11.58 10.49
C ASP A 329 -13.67 10.06 10.70
N ARG A 330 -12.55 9.40 10.42
CA ARG A 330 -12.37 7.97 10.73
C ARG A 330 -12.52 7.70 12.22
N ASP A 331 -11.90 8.52 13.09
CA ASP A 331 -11.96 8.32 14.54
C ASP A 331 -13.38 8.54 15.08
N ILE A 332 -14.13 9.51 14.54
CA ILE A 332 -15.55 9.72 14.88
C ILE A 332 -16.39 8.51 14.44
N ASN A 333 -16.24 8.08 13.20
CA ASN A 333 -16.95 6.93 12.65
C ASN A 333 -16.61 5.63 13.40
N GLN A 334 -15.35 5.46 13.79
CA GLN A 334 -14.93 4.33 14.58
C GLN A 334 -15.54 4.32 15.98
N ALA A 335 -15.54 5.44 16.68
CA ALA A 335 -16.18 5.54 18.00
C ALA A 335 -17.67 5.22 17.94
N MET A 336 -18.35 5.58 16.83
CA MET A 336 -19.74 5.17 16.58
C MET A 336 -19.86 3.66 16.40
N VAL A 337 -19.00 3.06 15.59
CA VAL A 337 -18.98 1.62 15.33
C VAL A 337 -18.65 0.82 16.60
N GLU A 338 -17.66 1.24 17.36
CA GLU A 338 -17.28 0.61 18.64
C GLU A 338 -18.43 0.59 19.66
N ARG A 339 -19.26 1.64 19.71
CA ARG A 339 -20.46 1.65 20.53
C ARG A 339 -21.49 0.61 20.10
N ILE A 340 -21.60 0.35 18.79
CA ILE A 340 -22.52 -0.67 18.25
C ILE A 340 -21.98 -2.07 18.56
N ILE A 341 -20.65 -2.26 18.44
CA ILE A 341 -19.97 -3.54 18.71
C ILE A 341 -19.89 -3.86 20.22
N ALA A 342 -20.07 -2.90 21.09
CA ALA A 342 -20.14 -3.16 22.54
C ALA A 342 -21.29 -4.14 22.92
N ASP A 343 -22.16 -4.48 21.97
CA ASP A 343 -23.00 -5.65 22.04
C ASP A 343 -22.17 -6.92 21.85
N LYS A 344 -21.93 -7.63 22.95
CA LYS A 344 -21.03 -8.80 23.00
C LYS A 344 -21.41 -9.94 22.05
N THR A 345 -22.64 -9.97 21.52
CA THR A 345 -23.11 -11.00 20.60
C THR A 345 -22.35 -11.06 19.27
N LEU A 346 -21.72 -9.95 18.85
CA LEU A 346 -20.91 -9.93 17.63
C LEU A 346 -19.57 -10.68 17.76
N TYR A 347 -19.09 -10.88 18.98
CA TYR A 347 -17.83 -11.61 19.24
C TYR A 347 -18.00 -13.14 19.13
N ASP A 348 -19.23 -13.64 19.14
CA ASP A 348 -19.51 -15.06 19.03
C ASP A 348 -19.43 -15.55 17.57
N HIS A 349 -19.30 -14.62 16.60
CA HIS A 349 -19.26 -14.93 15.17
C HIS A 349 -17.84 -14.90 14.59
N VAL A 350 -17.62 -15.69 13.54
CA VAL A 350 -16.40 -15.70 12.73
C VAL A 350 -16.16 -14.33 12.08
N LEU A 351 -17.23 -13.72 11.57
CA LEU A 351 -17.19 -12.42 10.91
C LEU A 351 -17.78 -11.34 11.82
N ILE A 352 -17.02 -10.29 12.12
CA ILE A 352 -17.57 -9.08 12.73
C ILE A 352 -18.29 -8.26 11.65
N ALA A 353 -19.58 -8.43 11.50
CA ALA A 353 -20.39 -7.73 10.52
C ALA A 353 -21.21 -6.61 11.16
N VAL A 354 -20.85 -5.36 10.87
CA VAL A 354 -21.50 -4.17 11.43
C VAL A 354 -22.47 -3.58 10.40
N LYS A 355 -23.78 -3.72 10.69
CA LYS A 355 -24.87 -3.13 9.89
C LYS A 355 -25.15 -1.71 10.36
N LEU A 356 -24.96 -0.73 9.49
CA LEU A 356 -25.20 0.69 9.74
C LEU A 356 -26.45 1.14 8.98
N PRO A 357 -27.59 1.35 9.67
CA PRO A 357 -28.79 1.91 9.06
C PRO A 357 -28.51 3.28 8.43
N LYS A 358 -29.35 3.69 7.48
CA LYS A 358 -29.18 4.91 6.68
C LYS A 358 -28.96 6.18 7.52
N ASP A 359 -29.60 6.29 8.67
CA ASP A 359 -29.46 7.40 9.63
C ASP A 359 -28.14 7.37 10.43
N LYS A 360 -27.40 6.26 10.38
CA LYS A 360 -26.13 6.03 11.07
C LYS A 360 -25.02 5.57 10.12
N ALA A 361 -25.23 5.75 8.82
CA ALA A 361 -24.28 5.32 7.80
C ALA A 361 -22.91 5.97 8.01
N ALA A 362 -21.85 5.18 7.89
CA ALA A 362 -20.48 5.70 7.82
C ALA A 362 -20.18 6.27 6.43
N ASP A 363 -19.24 7.21 6.35
CA ASP A 363 -18.75 7.66 5.04
C ASP A 363 -18.23 6.44 4.25
N LYS A 364 -18.81 6.22 3.06
CA LYS A 364 -18.44 5.10 2.18
C LYS A 364 -16.93 5.05 1.86
N ASN A 365 -16.27 6.22 1.87
CA ASN A 365 -14.85 6.34 1.59
C ASN A 365 -13.97 5.93 2.78
N LEU A 366 -14.54 5.82 3.97
CA LEU A 366 -13.84 5.49 5.21
C LEU A 366 -14.17 4.09 5.73
N THR A 367 -15.21 3.43 5.23
CA THR A 367 -15.62 2.09 5.70
C THR A 367 -14.46 1.09 5.70
N GLY A 368 -13.61 1.11 4.65
CA GLY A 368 -12.45 0.24 4.56
C GLY A 368 -11.37 0.52 5.60
N LEU A 369 -11.12 1.80 5.91
CA LEU A 369 -10.16 2.19 6.96
C LEU A 369 -10.67 1.80 8.35
N ILE A 370 -11.98 1.97 8.58
CA ILE A 370 -12.64 1.57 9.83
C ILE A 370 -12.57 0.04 9.98
N ALA A 371 -12.93 -0.70 8.93
CA ALA A 371 -12.87 -2.17 8.94
C ALA A 371 -11.47 -2.69 9.24
N THR A 372 -10.42 -2.12 8.64
CA THR A 372 -9.02 -2.48 8.91
C THR A 372 -8.69 -2.32 10.40
N ARG A 373 -9.05 -1.17 11.00
CA ARG A 373 -8.73 -0.91 12.39
C ARG A 373 -9.45 -1.87 13.34
N ILE A 374 -10.71 -2.20 13.04
CA ILE A 374 -11.50 -3.15 13.83
C ILE A 374 -10.94 -4.57 13.68
N ALA A 375 -10.65 -5.01 12.45
CA ALA A 375 -10.07 -6.32 12.19
C ALA A 375 -8.74 -6.52 12.92
N ASN A 376 -7.87 -5.51 12.91
CA ASN A 376 -6.59 -5.54 13.63
C ASN A 376 -6.77 -5.56 15.16
N TYR A 377 -7.76 -4.82 15.67
CA TYR A 377 -7.98 -4.75 17.11
C TYR A 377 -8.55 -6.05 17.69
N TRP A 378 -9.51 -6.69 17.00
CA TRP A 378 -10.17 -7.90 17.51
C TRP A 378 -9.65 -9.20 16.90
N GLY A 379 -8.71 -9.14 15.95
CA GLY A 379 -8.16 -10.33 15.31
C GLY A 379 -9.19 -11.15 14.54
N ARG A 380 -10.25 -10.51 13.98
CA ARG A 380 -11.32 -11.19 13.24
C ARG A 380 -11.61 -10.51 11.91
N PRO A 381 -11.95 -11.27 10.85
CA PRO A 381 -12.48 -10.68 9.63
C PRO A 381 -13.64 -9.73 9.95
N THR A 382 -13.63 -8.56 9.32
CA THR A 382 -14.59 -7.48 9.65
C THR A 382 -15.20 -6.92 8.38
N ALA A 383 -16.54 -6.71 8.40
CA ALA A 383 -17.29 -6.00 7.37
C ALA A 383 -18.05 -4.82 7.97
N ILE A 384 -17.84 -3.62 7.43
CA ILE A 384 -18.58 -2.41 7.78
C ILE A 384 -19.53 -2.09 6.63
N LEU A 385 -20.83 -2.19 6.90
CA LEU A 385 -21.87 -2.25 5.89
C LEU A 385 -22.92 -1.15 6.12
N ASN A 386 -23.12 -0.29 5.13
CA ASN A 386 -24.18 0.70 5.10
C ASN A 386 -25.45 0.13 4.46
N GLU A 387 -26.62 0.58 4.91
CA GLU A 387 -27.91 0.27 4.30
C GLU A 387 -28.06 0.97 2.94
N VAL A 388 -28.36 0.18 1.89
CA VAL A 388 -28.67 0.67 0.54
C VAL A 388 -29.95 0.03 0.07
N VAL A 389 -30.90 0.84 -0.42
CA VAL A 389 -32.19 0.33 -0.96
C VAL A 389 -32.19 0.57 -2.47
N ARG A 390 -32.38 -0.52 -3.26
CA ARG A 390 -32.55 -0.50 -4.72
C ARG A 390 -33.81 -1.28 -5.09
N ASP A 391 -34.68 -0.66 -5.85
CA ASP A 391 -35.94 -1.27 -6.33
C ASP A 391 -36.77 -1.93 -5.23
N GLY A 392 -36.78 -1.33 -4.03
CA GLY A 392 -37.50 -1.83 -2.87
C GLY A 392 -36.83 -2.99 -2.13
N VAL A 393 -35.63 -3.39 -2.55
CA VAL A 393 -34.81 -4.43 -1.88
C VAL A 393 -33.72 -3.76 -1.06
N THR A 394 -33.54 -4.21 0.18
CA THR A 394 -32.47 -3.73 1.06
C THR A 394 -31.20 -4.56 0.88
N TYR A 395 -30.10 -3.86 0.70
CA TYR A 395 -28.74 -4.39 0.64
C TYR A 395 -27.89 -3.80 1.77
N TRP A 396 -26.91 -4.56 2.21
CA TRP A 396 -25.86 -4.14 3.11
C TRP A 396 -24.56 -4.06 2.32
N GLU A 397 -24.07 -2.85 2.08
CA GLU A 397 -22.93 -2.58 1.20
C GLU A 397 -21.83 -1.84 1.93
N GLY A 398 -20.59 -2.25 1.67
CA GLY A 398 -19.46 -1.58 2.27
C GLY A 398 -18.14 -2.30 2.04
N SER A 399 -17.26 -2.21 3.02
CA SER A 399 -15.90 -2.76 2.91
C SER A 399 -15.70 -3.94 3.85
N MET A 400 -15.05 -4.98 3.35
CA MET A 400 -14.55 -6.08 4.16
C MET A 400 -13.03 -6.01 4.31
N ARG A 401 -12.53 -6.51 5.44
CA ARG A 401 -11.10 -6.68 5.73
C ARG A 401 -10.85 -7.98 6.45
N GLY A 402 -9.77 -8.68 6.04
CA GLY A 402 -9.23 -9.81 6.79
C GLY A 402 -8.53 -9.34 8.07
N ALA A 403 -8.37 -10.24 9.02
CA ALA A 403 -7.58 -10.00 10.22
C ALA A 403 -6.14 -10.51 10.00
N PRO A 404 -5.12 -9.83 10.55
CA PRO A 404 -3.76 -10.32 10.51
C PRO A 404 -3.58 -11.52 11.44
N HIS A 405 -2.61 -12.37 11.13
CA HIS A 405 -2.13 -13.45 12.01
C HIS A 405 -3.19 -14.51 12.37
N ILE A 406 -4.17 -14.75 11.48
CA ILE A 406 -5.15 -15.83 11.60
C ILE A 406 -5.03 -16.81 10.43
N SER A 407 -5.63 -18.00 10.57
CA SER A 407 -5.55 -19.04 9.52
C SER A 407 -6.42 -18.76 8.28
N ILE A 408 -7.30 -17.75 8.31
CA ILE A 408 -8.09 -17.31 7.15
C ILE A 408 -7.22 -16.34 6.33
N THR A 409 -6.60 -16.85 5.27
CA THR A 409 -5.67 -16.09 4.43
C THR A 409 -6.36 -15.34 3.27
N ASP A 410 -7.57 -15.73 2.90
CA ASP A 410 -8.37 -15.08 1.85
C ASP A 410 -9.81 -14.85 2.32
N THR A 411 -10.05 -13.68 2.88
CA THR A 411 -11.38 -13.27 3.35
C THR A 411 -12.35 -13.03 2.18
N ARG A 412 -11.88 -12.59 1.02
CA ARG A 412 -12.72 -12.43 -0.16
C ARG A 412 -13.29 -13.78 -0.60
N GLN A 413 -12.43 -14.80 -0.70
CA GLN A 413 -12.85 -16.15 -1.08
C GLN A 413 -13.82 -16.75 -0.04
N MET A 414 -13.62 -16.44 1.24
CA MET A 414 -14.54 -16.83 2.31
C MET A 414 -15.99 -16.34 2.05
N PHE A 415 -16.16 -15.10 1.57
CA PHE A 415 -17.46 -14.56 1.17
C PHE A 415 -18.00 -15.23 -0.10
N LEU A 416 -17.19 -15.36 -1.14
CA LEU A 416 -17.59 -15.93 -2.43
C LEU A 416 -18.03 -17.39 -2.33
N ASP A 417 -17.34 -18.20 -1.53
CA ASP A 417 -17.64 -19.61 -1.31
C ASP A 417 -19.03 -19.82 -0.68
N SER A 418 -19.58 -18.82 -0.01
CA SER A 418 -20.93 -18.90 0.57
C SER A 418 -22.04 -18.93 -0.48
N GLY A 419 -21.81 -18.32 -1.65
CA GLY A 419 -22.83 -18.08 -2.68
C GLY A 419 -23.98 -17.14 -2.21
N LEU A 420 -23.80 -16.41 -1.09
CA LEU A 420 -24.83 -15.58 -0.46
C LEU A 420 -24.61 -14.08 -0.62
N VAL A 421 -23.52 -13.68 -1.28
CA VAL A 421 -23.19 -12.29 -1.60
C VAL A 421 -23.60 -11.93 -3.03
N GLU A 422 -23.97 -10.68 -3.28
CA GLU A 422 -24.22 -10.19 -4.64
C GLU A 422 -22.89 -9.98 -5.39
N TYR A 423 -21.91 -9.42 -4.68
CA TYR A 423 -20.52 -9.34 -5.12
C TYR A 423 -19.57 -9.28 -3.92
N CYS A 424 -18.34 -9.71 -4.14
CA CYS A 424 -17.19 -9.44 -3.28
C CYS A 424 -15.97 -9.23 -4.16
N GLU A 425 -15.54 -7.97 -4.30
CA GLU A 425 -14.51 -7.53 -5.26
C GLU A 425 -13.35 -6.88 -4.55
N GLY A 426 -12.14 -7.05 -5.08
CA GLY A 426 -10.89 -6.53 -4.54
C GLY A 426 -9.85 -7.62 -4.27
N HIS A 427 -8.92 -7.35 -3.37
CA HIS A 427 -7.84 -8.27 -2.98
C HIS A 427 -8.32 -9.30 -1.94
N ALA A 428 -7.52 -10.35 -1.71
CA ALA A 428 -7.83 -11.45 -0.80
C ALA A 428 -8.34 -11.00 0.59
N ASN A 429 -7.71 -9.97 1.17
CA ASN A 429 -8.05 -9.47 2.51
C ASN A 429 -8.55 -8.02 2.54
N ALA A 430 -8.89 -7.44 1.38
CA ALA A 430 -9.40 -6.09 1.29
C ALA A 430 -10.28 -5.90 0.07
N GLY A 431 -11.59 -5.66 0.26
CA GLY A 431 -12.52 -5.52 -0.84
C GLY A 431 -13.81 -4.81 -0.47
N GLY A 432 -14.63 -4.61 -1.50
CA GLY A 432 -16.02 -4.21 -1.40
C GLY A 432 -16.93 -5.43 -1.37
N VAL A 433 -18.01 -5.37 -0.61
CA VAL A 433 -19.00 -6.47 -0.51
C VAL A 433 -20.41 -5.91 -0.50
N SER A 434 -21.33 -6.64 -1.13
CA SER A 434 -22.77 -6.39 -1.10
C SER A 434 -23.53 -7.67 -0.75
N ILE A 435 -24.43 -7.56 0.20
CA ILE A 435 -25.23 -8.69 0.74
C ILE A 435 -26.69 -8.26 0.79
N LYS A 436 -27.62 -9.06 0.21
CA LYS A 436 -29.04 -8.85 0.42
C LYS A 436 -29.43 -9.07 1.87
N ASP A 437 -30.33 -8.26 2.42
CA ASP A 437 -30.75 -8.39 3.81
C ASP A 437 -31.30 -9.79 4.14
N GLU A 438 -32.03 -10.42 3.21
CA GLU A 438 -32.57 -11.80 3.35
C GLU A 438 -31.48 -12.89 3.44
N ASN A 439 -30.27 -12.60 2.95
CA ASN A 439 -29.13 -13.53 2.96
C ASN A 439 -28.17 -13.27 4.12
N PHE A 440 -28.30 -12.14 4.80
CA PHE A 440 -27.33 -11.73 5.81
C PHE A 440 -27.16 -12.76 6.95
N THR A 441 -28.27 -13.16 7.59
CA THR A 441 -28.22 -14.16 8.67
C THR A 441 -27.72 -15.51 8.18
N LYS A 442 -28.14 -15.93 6.98
CA LYS A 442 -27.67 -17.19 6.37
C LYS A 442 -26.16 -17.18 6.12
N LEU A 443 -25.61 -16.02 5.75
CA LEU A 443 -24.16 -15.86 5.56
C LEU A 443 -23.42 -16.02 6.89
N ILE A 444 -23.89 -15.38 7.95
CA ILE A 444 -23.27 -15.50 9.28
C ILE A 444 -23.30 -16.96 9.73
N ASP A 445 -24.47 -17.61 9.68
CA ASP A 445 -24.64 -19.02 10.07
C ASP A 445 -23.71 -19.95 9.26
N TYR A 446 -23.61 -19.74 7.94
CA TYR A 446 -22.70 -20.50 7.07
C TYR A 446 -21.24 -20.33 7.45
N LEU A 447 -20.80 -19.09 7.74
CA LEU A 447 -19.42 -18.81 8.10
C LEU A 447 -19.08 -19.41 9.47
N ASP A 448 -19.99 -19.30 10.45
CA ASP A 448 -19.80 -19.87 11.78
C ASP A 448 -19.71 -21.41 11.73
N GLU A 449 -20.51 -22.06 10.90
CA GLU A 449 -20.44 -23.51 10.70
C GLU A 449 -19.14 -23.94 9.99
N LYS A 450 -18.83 -23.27 8.86
CA LYS A 450 -17.68 -23.64 8.02
C LYS A 450 -16.34 -23.43 8.72
N TYR A 451 -16.25 -22.39 9.54
CA TYR A 451 -15.02 -22.00 10.22
C TYR A 451 -15.08 -22.20 11.76
N ALA A 452 -15.94 -23.11 12.23
CA ALA A 452 -16.12 -23.41 13.65
C ALA A 452 -14.82 -23.83 14.38
N ASP A 453 -13.92 -24.50 13.66
CA ASP A 453 -12.63 -24.98 14.20
C ASP A 453 -11.49 -23.96 14.07
N VAL A 454 -11.75 -22.76 13.54
CA VAL A 454 -10.72 -21.72 13.36
C VAL A 454 -10.43 -21.04 14.69
N SER A 455 -9.18 -21.07 15.11
CA SER A 455 -8.72 -20.25 16.23
C SER A 455 -8.50 -18.80 15.76
N PHE A 456 -9.05 -17.84 16.49
CA PHE A 456 -8.81 -16.41 16.33
C PHE A 456 -7.77 -15.88 17.32
N GLU A 457 -7.06 -16.75 18.01
CA GLU A 457 -5.86 -16.37 18.73
C GLU A 457 -4.77 -16.02 17.71
N SER A 458 -4.16 -14.86 17.85
CA SER A 458 -3.09 -14.42 16.96
C SER A 458 -1.94 -15.42 16.99
N CYS A 459 -1.62 -16.00 15.82
CA CYS A 459 -0.45 -16.84 15.64
C CYS A 459 0.55 -16.10 14.74
N TYR A 460 1.69 -15.76 15.30
CA TYR A 460 2.74 -15.06 14.56
C TYR A 460 3.62 -16.05 13.80
N PHE A 461 3.84 -15.81 12.53
CA PHE A 461 4.82 -16.55 11.74
C PHE A 461 6.15 -15.81 11.83
N VAL A 462 7.13 -16.42 12.51
CA VAL A 462 8.43 -15.80 12.76
C VAL A 462 9.52 -16.45 11.91
N ASP A 463 10.47 -15.64 11.48
CA ASP A 463 11.60 -16.10 10.68
C ASP A 463 12.61 -16.88 11.50
N LEU A 464 12.85 -16.42 12.71
CA LEU A 464 13.84 -16.98 13.64
C LEU A 464 13.30 -17.01 15.06
N GLU A 465 13.74 -18.02 15.81
CA GLU A 465 13.67 -18.04 17.27
C GLU A 465 15.09 -17.98 17.83
N MET A 466 15.34 -17.05 18.74
CA MET A 466 16.63 -16.87 19.41
C MET A 466 16.42 -16.68 20.91
N ARG A 467 17.40 -17.07 21.69
CA ARG A 467 17.40 -16.78 23.14
C ARG A 467 18.08 -15.45 23.40
N ARG A 468 17.62 -14.74 24.45
CA ARG A 468 18.29 -13.50 24.89
C ARG A 468 19.78 -13.72 25.20
N THR A 469 20.18 -14.93 25.56
CA THR A 469 21.56 -15.31 25.95
C THR A 469 22.42 -15.83 24.79
N ASP A 470 21.88 -15.88 23.56
CA ASP A 470 22.65 -16.32 22.40
C ASP A 470 23.72 -15.27 22.06
N GLU A 471 24.98 -15.72 21.95
CA GLU A 471 26.15 -14.85 21.75
C GLU A 471 26.08 -13.98 20.49
N ASN A 472 25.38 -14.46 19.46
CA ASN A 472 25.23 -13.77 18.17
C ASN A 472 23.94 -12.95 18.06
N LEU A 473 23.10 -12.85 19.10
CA LEU A 473 21.80 -12.17 19.03
C LEU A 473 21.95 -10.71 18.59
N GLU A 474 22.80 -9.95 19.26
CA GLU A 474 22.95 -8.50 19.01
C GLU A 474 23.49 -8.25 17.59
N GLN A 475 24.44 -9.06 17.13
CA GLN A 475 24.95 -8.96 15.75
C GLN A 475 23.88 -9.34 14.74
N THR A 476 23.09 -10.38 15.00
CA THR A 476 21.97 -10.78 14.12
C THR A 476 20.94 -9.66 13.99
N ILE A 477 20.61 -8.97 15.09
CA ILE A 477 19.69 -7.82 15.06
C ILE A 477 20.26 -6.69 14.19
N LEU A 478 21.55 -6.39 14.32
CA LEU A 478 22.21 -5.37 13.51
C LEU A 478 22.24 -5.76 12.03
N ASP A 479 22.56 -7.01 11.71
CA ASP A 479 22.60 -7.51 10.33
C ASP A 479 21.22 -7.44 9.66
N ILE A 480 20.16 -7.81 10.37
CA ILE A 480 18.77 -7.71 9.88
C ILE A 480 18.37 -6.23 9.72
N GLY A 481 18.65 -5.40 10.72
CA GLY A 481 18.33 -3.97 10.70
C GLY A 481 19.04 -3.20 9.57
N ALA A 482 20.27 -3.62 9.20
CA ALA A 482 21.00 -3.07 8.07
C ALA A 482 20.33 -3.33 6.71
N LEU A 483 19.42 -4.30 6.64
CA LEU A 483 18.65 -4.64 5.45
C LEU A 483 17.27 -3.97 5.40
N SER A 484 17.00 -2.98 6.25
CA SER A 484 15.69 -2.31 6.35
C SER A 484 15.17 -1.72 5.03
N ASP A 485 16.04 -1.33 4.12
CA ASP A 485 15.68 -0.78 2.81
C ASP A 485 15.29 -1.86 1.77
N TYR A 486 15.46 -3.13 2.11
CA TYR A 486 15.23 -4.26 1.22
C TYR A 486 13.89 -4.95 1.44
N TRP A 487 13.20 -4.67 2.53
CA TRP A 487 11.93 -5.29 2.87
C TRP A 487 10.75 -4.57 2.22
N GLY A 488 9.71 -5.32 1.89
CA GLY A 488 8.48 -4.83 1.31
C GLY A 488 7.55 -5.99 0.91
N GLN A 489 6.59 -5.72 0.05
CA GLN A 489 5.64 -6.75 -0.40
C GLN A 489 6.36 -7.92 -1.08
N GLY A 490 6.01 -9.15 -0.71
CA GLY A 490 6.64 -10.38 -1.22
C GLY A 490 8.00 -10.73 -0.58
N VAL A 491 8.66 -9.74 0.05
CA VAL A 491 9.88 -9.91 0.84
C VAL A 491 9.72 -9.12 2.14
N GLU A 492 8.78 -9.56 2.96
CA GLU A 492 8.32 -8.84 4.16
C GLU A 492 9.45 -8.66 5.18
N GLU A 493 9.34 -7.58 5.98
CA GLU A 493 10.26 -7.33 7.09
C GLU A 493 10.28 -8.51 8.06
N PRO A 494 11.47 -9.04 8.43
CA PRO A 494 11.57 -10.20 9.30
C PRO A 494 10.97 -9.97 10.68
N LEU A 495 10.22 -10.97 11.14
CA LEU A 495 9.69 -11.04 12.49
C LEU A 495 10.47 -12.13 13.26
N ILE A 496 11.03 -11.77 14.40
CA ILE A 496 11.78 -12.72 15.22
C ILE A 496 11.15 -12.92 16.59
N ALA A 497 11.25 -14.13 17.13
CA ALA A 497 10.90 -14.43 18.50
C ALA A 497 12.17 -14.48 19.38
N ILE A 498 12.17 -13.71 20.47
CA ILE A 498 13.27 -13.73 21.44
C ILE A 498 12.73 -14.27 22.76
N THR A 499 13.27 -15.42 23.16
CA THR A 499 12.90 -16.14 24.38
C THR A 499 13.86 -15.85 25.53
N ASN A 500 13.46 -16.21 26.76
CA ASN A 500 14.26 -16.04 27.97
C ASN A 500 14.69 -14.59 28.24
N VAL A 501 13.80 -13.62 27.94
CA VAL A 501 14.04 -12.22 28.27
C VAL A 501 13.65 -11.96 29.72
N ASN A 502 14.65 -11.92 30.59
CA ASN A 502 14.42 -11.75 32.02
C ASN A 502 14.37 -10.27 32.39
N VAL A 503 13.21 -9.79 32.81
CA VAL A 503 12.99 -8.38 33.16
C VAL A 503 12.69 -8.21 34.66
N THR A 504 13.15 -7.08 35.19
CA THR A 504 12.84 -6.59 36.53
C THR A 504 12.51 -5.12 36.44
N ALA A 505 12.01 -4.51 37.49
CA ALA A 505 11.75 -3.06 37.53
C ALA A 505 12.97 -2.20 37.10
N ASN A 506 14.18 -2.70 37.25
CA ASN A 506 15.41 -1.97 36.90
C ASN A 506 15.69 -1.91 35.39
N ASN A 507 15.02 -2.75 34.59
CA ASN A 507 15.20 -2.79 33.14
C ASN A 507 14.09 -2.09 32.36
N VAL A 508 13.00 -1.67 33.05
CA VAL A 508 11.76 -1.24 32.41
C VAL A 508 11.52 0.23 32.67
N ASP A 509 11.42 1.01 31.61
CA ASP A 509 11.14 2.44 31.64
C ASP A 509 9.91 2.77 30.77
N LEU A 510 9.20 3.85 31.11
CA LEU A 510 8.17 4.44 30.26
C LEU A 510 8.60 5.83 29.82
N TYR A 511 8.90 5.97 28.53
CA TYR A 511 9.28 7.25 27.94
C TYR A 511 8.07 8.06 27.49
N ARG A 512 8.30 9.32 27.07
CA ARG A 512 7.26 10.19 26.53
C ARG A 512 6.49 9.50 25.39
N ALA A 513 5.21 9.88 25.27
CA ALA A 513 4.30 9.30 24.28
C ALA A 513 4.04 7.79 24.44
N ASN A 514 4.02 7.31 25.67
CA ASN A 514 3.70 5.93 26.01
C ASN A 514 4.60 4.91 25.28
N THR A 515 5.90 5.14 25.28
CA THR A 515 6.88 4.19 24.73
C THR A 515 7.47 3.37 25.86
N LEU A 516 7.11 2.11 25.94
CA LEU A 516 7.71 1.14 26.85
C LEU A 516 9.11 0.80 26.34
N HIS A 517 10.10 0.87 27.22
CA HIS A 517 11.48 0.54 26.94
C HIS A 517 11.98 -0.54 27.91
N ILE A 518 12.59 -1.59 27.37
CA ILE A 518 13.25 -2.62 28.16
C ILE A 518 14.73 -2.68 27.70
N GLY A 519 15.66 -2.37 28.63
CA GLY A 519 17.07 -2.18 28.32
C GLY A 519 17.99 -3.27 28.88
N PHE A 520 18.96 -3.74 28.07
CA PHE A 520 20.00 -4.68 28.45
C PHE A 520 21.35 -4.26 27.86
N GLY A 521 22.01 -3.29 28.50
CA GLY A 521 23.25 -2.74 27.98
C GLY A 521 23.03 -1.97 26.67
N ASP A 522 23.58 -2.46 25.57
CA ASP A 522 23.41 -1.88 24.25
C ASP A 522 22.13 -2.34 23.54
N LEU A 523 21.59 -3.51 23.87
CA LEU A 523 20.33 -4.02 23.31
C LEU A 523 19.13 -3.37 24.00
N SER A 524 18.20 -2.87 23.21
CA SER A 524 16.92 -2.33 23.67
C SER A 524 15.73 -2.98 22.98
N PHE A 525 14.62 -3.09 23.73
CA PHE A 525 13.31 -3.48 23.21
C PHE A 525 12.36 -2.29 23.45
N ILE A 526 11.66 -1.88 22.42
CA ILE A 526 10.73 -0.74 22.49
C ILE A 526 9.33 -1.14 22.03
N LYS A 527 8.29 -0.69 22.74
CA LYS A 527 6.90 -0.83 22.31
C LYS A 527 6.25 0.53 22.29
N PHE A 528 5.82 0.98 21.12
CA PHE A 528 5.07 2.22 20.99
C PHE A 528 3.63 2.05 21.45
N LYS A 529 3.03 3.12 21.99
CA LYS A 529 1.63 3.16 22.45
C LYS A 529 1.31 2.12 23.52
N ALA A 530 2.27 1.79 24.36
CA ALA A 530 2.05 0.93 25.51
C ALA A 530 1.07 1.60 26.49
N SER A 531 0.23 0.79 27.13
CA SER A 531 -0.67 1.29 28.17
C SER A 531 0.07 1.43 29.50
N ASP A 532 -0.47 2.28 30.40
CA ASP A 532 0.03 2.38 31.77
C ASP A 532 -0.07 1.05 32.52
N GLU A 533 -1.09 0.22 32.18
CA GLU A 533 -1.27 -1.12 32.73
C GLU A 533 -0.14 -2.07 32.29
N GLU A 534 0.25 -2.05 31.01
CA GLU A 534 1.38 -2.84 30.51
C GLU A 534 2.69 -2.47 31.22
N TYR A 535 2.93 -1.18 31.40
CA TYR A 535 4.10 -0.71 32.15
C TYR A 535 4.05 -1.18 33.60
N SER A 536 2.94 -0.95 34.31
CA SER A 536 2.79 -1.34 35.72
C SER A 536 2.93 -2.84 35.92
N ASN A 537 2.42 -3.64 34.98
CA ASN A 537 2.53 -5.11 35.03
C ASN A 537 3.99 -5.62 34.95
N LEU A 538 4.89 -4.88 34.32
CA LEU A 538 6.30 -5.24 34.21
C LEU A 538 7.18 -4.56 35.26
N HIS A 539 6.84 -3.34 35.67
CA HIS A 539 7.65 -2.48 36.54
C HIS A 539 7.30 -2.62 38.03
N ASP A 540 5.99 -2.64 38.38
CA ASP A 540 5.53 -2.48 39.78
C ASP A 540 5.50 -3.81 40.57
N THR A 541 6.06 -4.87 40.01
CA THR A 541 6.09 -6.19 40.66
C THR A 541 7.31 -6.34 41.57
N MET A 542 7.10 -6.93 42.76
CA MET A 542 8.18 -7.23 43.73
C MET A 542 9.07 -8.41 43.28
N GLY A 543 9.11 -8.74 42.00
CA GLY A 543 9.87 -9.86 41.47
C GLY A 543 10.38 -9.56 40.07
N GLY A 544 10.61 -10.63 39.32
CA GLY A 544 10.97 -10.55 37.90
C GLY A 544 10.04 -11.37 37.04
N HIS A 545 10.13 -11.12 35.75
CA HIS A 545 9.37 -11.80 34.72
C HIS A 545 10.32 -12.37 33.66
N GLU A 546 10.00 -13.55 33.15
CA GLU A 546 10.57 -14.05 31.91
C GLU A 546 9.57 -13.80 30.80
N LEU A 547 10.03 -13.13 29.73
CA LEU A 547 9.21 -12.82 28.59
C LEU A 547 9.65 -13.63 27.37
N THR A 548 8.70 -13.94 26.50
CA THR A 548 8.95 -14.16 25.07
C THR A 548 8.45 -12.93 24.34
N ILE A 549 9.31 -12.34 23.51
CA ILE A 549 9.05 -11.11 22.76
C ILE A 549 9.08 -11.44 21.27
N ILE A 550 8.08 -10.94 20.53
CA ILE A 550 8.05 -10.98 19.07
C ILE A 550 8.23 -9.54 18.56
N GLY A 551 9.14 -9.34 17.63
CA GLY A 551 9.41 -8.00 17.13
C GLY A 551 10.27 -7.95 15.88
N HIS A 552 10.37 -6.73 15.33
CA HIS A 552 11.22 -6.39 14.21
C HIS A 552 12.58 -5.88 14.66
N CYS A 553 13.59 -6.15 13.85
CA CYS A 553 14.97 -5.75 14.13
C CYS A 553 15.27 -4.37 13.54
N HIS A 554 15.76 -3.47 14.38
CA HIS A 554 16.16 -2.13 13.97
C HIS A 554 17.57 -1.79 14.45
N ILE A 555 18.15 -0.78 13.83
CA ILE A 555 19.37 -0.13 14.30
C ILE A 555 18.98 1.20 14.94
N ASN A 556 19.28 1.37 16.22
CA ASN A 556 19.18 2.66 16.87
C ASN A 556 20.51 3.39 16.69
N ASP A 557 20.52 4.38 15.80
CA ASP A 557 21.68 5.25 15.57
C ASP A 557 21.51 6.56 16.35
N TYR A 558 22.17 6.65 17.49
CA TYR A 558 22.20 7.86 18.29
C TYR A 558 23.66 8.32 18.49
N GLY A 559 23.98 9.49 17.95
CA GLY A 559 25.31 10.07 18.08
C GLY A 559 26.42 9.31 17.34
N GLY A 560 26.07 8.56 16.30
CA GLY A 560 27.01 7.76 15.47
C GLY A 560 27.35 6.39 16.06
N TYR A 561 26.67 5.98 17.13
CA TYR A 561 26.78 4.63 17.68
C TYR A 561 25.55 3.81 17.30
N GLN A 562 25.75 2.77 16.51
CA GLN A 562 24.73 1.83 16.09
C GLN A 562 24.50 0.77 17.18
N LYS A 563 23.27 0.75 17.74
CA LYS A 563 22.87 -0.19 18.78
C LYS A 563 21.74 -1.07 18.30
N PRO A 564 21.75 -2.39 18.66
CA PRO A 564 20.67 -3.29 18.32
C PRO A 564 19.39 -2.90 19.06
N GLN A 565 18.27 -2.85 18.35
CA GLN A 565 16.96 -2.55 18.89
C GLN A 565 15.91 -3.49 18.32
N ILE A 566 14.97 -3.93 19.16
CA ILE A 566 13.77 -4.65 18.75
C ILE A 566 12.56 -3.74 18.94
N GLU A 567 11.81 -3.50 17.89
CA GLU A 567 10.47 -2.96 17.98
C GLU A 567 9.50 -4.09 18.31
N ILE A 568 8.94 -4.05 19.51
CA ILE A 568 8.04 -5.09 20.03
C ILE A 568 6.71 -5.01 19.29
N VAL A 569 6.34 -6.08 18.60
CA VAL A 569 5.01 -6.28 18.03
C VAL A 569 4.09 -6.82 19.11
N ASP A 570 4.53 -7.88 19.82
CA ASP A 570 3.79 -8.50 20.92
C ASP A 570 4.73 -9.19 21.90
N TYR A 571 4.25 -9.44 23.10
CA TYR A 571 5.00 -10.22 24.11
C TYR A 571 4.05 -10.92 25.08
N TYR A 572 4.53 -11.96 25.74
CA TYR A 572 3.84 -12.54 26.87
C TYR A 572 4.80 -12.95 27.98
N ILE A 573 4.27 -13.01 29.20
CA ILE A 573 5.01 -13.42 30.39
C ILE A 573 4.95 -14.95 30.48
N THR A 574 6.10 -15.60 30.32
CA THR A 574 6.23 -17.06 30.42
C THR A 574 6.36 -17.54 31.85
N LYS A 575 6.94 -16.70 32.70
CA LYS A 575 7.20 -17.05 34.08
C LYS A 575 7.28 -15.83 34.98
N HIS A 576 6.78 -15.96 36.21
CA HIS A 576 6.99 -15.03 37.30
C HIS A 576 7.90 -15.67 38.34
N TRP A 577 8.80 -14.89 38.93
CA TRP A 577 9.50 -15.30 40.14
C TRP A 577 9.38 -14.23 41.21
N PRO A 578 9.01 -14.64 42.42
CA PRO A 578 8.98 -13.70 43.54
C PRO A 578 10.43 -13.37 43.97
N TYR A 579 10.61 -12.19 44.57
CA TYR A 579 11.85 -11.90 45.27
C TYR A 579 12.03 -12.86 46.43
N TYR A 580 13.16 -13.57 46.45
CA TYR A 580 13.64 -14.24 47.66
C TYR A 580 14.66 -13.29 48.28
N PHE A 581 14.34 -12.81 49.50
CA PHE A 581 15.29 -12.08 50.35
C PHE A 581 16.40 -12.96 50.83
#